data_e9d3f68b1d4ccb07cccea6cd2570d81f
#
_entry.id   e9d3f68b1d4ccb07cccea6cd2570d81f
#
_cell.length_a   1.000
_cell.length_b   1.000
_cell.length_c   1.000
_cell.angle_alpha   90.00
_cell.angle_beta   90.00
_cell.angle_gamma   90.00
#
_symmetry.space_group_name_H-M   'P 1'
#
loop_
_entity.id
_entity.type
_entity.pdbx_description
1 polymer ?
#
loop_
_entity_poly.entity_id
_entity_poly.type
_entity_poly.pdbx_seq_one_letter_code
_entity_poly.pdbx_strand_id
1 'polypeptide(L)'
;MAVTARYRAGFSKMMVALALLPLASVVPGCGDPAQTPSNPNGESAADTTAVVVDGSSTVFRISKAAQEEFSKIEHDVDVVVGNSGTSGGFAKYLQNEVDIVDASRPAKADEETKANAQGIAWVRFLVGYDGITVVVNPKNDFVKELSVEQLKKLWEPDSKVKTWKDLDDSWPAREIKLYSPDDKSGTFEFFTEVIVGKAKSQRKDVQPSSDDNTLVRGVAGDPDGIGYFGYAYYKANVSDLKALAVKKDKDAPAIFPSPETILDKTYAPLSRPLFIYVKKSAYRRKGVAAFVKYYLEHISDLAIKAKYVSPTDEDQKANKATLETLGGAKSPAA
;
A
#
# COMPACT_ATOMS: atom_id res chain seq x y z
N MET A 1 -4.94 40.81 47.66
CA MET A 1 -6.41 40.76 47.76
C MET A 1 -6.89 39.52 47.04
N ALA A 2 -7.43 38.58 47.82
CA ALA A 2 -7.95 37.27 47.41
C ALA A 2 -9.45 37.42 47.07
N VAL A 3 -9.90 36.71 46.02
CA VAL A 3 -11.31 36.29 45.92
C VAL A 3 -11.38 34.88 45.38
N THR A 4 -11.65 33.95 46.26
CA THR A 4 -12.07 32.59 46.02
C THR A 4 -13.55 32.52 45.74
N ALA A 5 -13.99 31.79 44.73
CA ALA A 5 -15.38 31.36 44.57
C ALA A 5 -15.45 29.82 44.39
N ARG A 6 -15.96 29.17 45.45
CA ARG A 6 -16.36 27.75 45.47
C ARG A 6 -17.76 27.63 44.87
N TYR A 7 -18.01 26.62 44.02
CA TYR A 7 -19.38 26.18 43.73
C TYR A 7 -19.56 24.70 44.12
N ARG A 8 -20.62 24.47 44.89
CA ARG A 8 -21.04 23.25 45.55
C ARG A 8 -21.75 22.28 44.61
N ALA A 9 -21.58 21.02 44.89
CA ALA A 9 -22.32 19.90 44.34
C ALA A 9 -23.81 19.90 44.70
N GLY A 10 -24.64 19.43 43.77
CA GLY A 10 -26.04 19.08 43.97
C GLY A 10 -26.33 17.67 43.52
N PHE A 11 -26.47 16.72 44.46
CA PHE A 11 -27.01 15.37 44.24
C PHE A 11 -28.54 15.46 44.15
N SER A 12 -29.14 14.92 43.10
CA SER A 12 -30.54 14.59 43.04
C SER A 12 -30.75 13.10 42.80
N LYS A 13 -31.32 12.46 43.81
CA LYS A 13 -31.78 11.05 43.76
C LYS A 13 -33.13 11.02 43.05
N MET A 14 -33.28 10.11 42.11
CA MET A 14 -34.58 9.78 41.55
C MET A 14 -34.85 8.28 41.65
N MET A 15 -35.94 7.97 42.35
CA MET A 15 -36.42 6.64 42.72
C MET A 15 -36.86 5.82 41.51
N VAL A 16 -36.55 4.51 41.59
CA VAL A 16 -37.05 3.46 40.68
C VAL A 16 -38.40 2.99 41.23
N ALA A 17 -39.44 3.06 40.40
CA ALA A 17 -40.71 2.40 40.65
C ALA A 17 -40.76 1.07 39.90
N LEU A 18 -40.94 0.00 40.66
CA LEU A 18 -41.07 -1.39 40.21
C LEU A 18 -42.55 -1.66 39.91
N ALA A 19 -42.93 -1.92 38.69
CA ALA A 19 -44.28 -2.35 38.32
C ALA A 19 -44.26 -3.84 37.98
N LEU A 20 -44.93 -4.62 38.78
CA LEU A 20 -45.26 -6.05 38.58
C LEU A 20 -46.46 -6.16 37.63
N LEU A 21 -46.37 -6.97 36.58
CA LEU A 21 -47.48 -7.40 35.72
C LEU A 21 -47.51 -8.94 35.64
N PRO A 22 -48.72 -9.54 35.48
CA PRO A 22 -48.94 -10.94 35.82
C PRO A 22 -48.66 -11.91 34.62
N LEU A 23 -48.30 -13.15 35.00
CA LEU A 23 -48.18 -14.29 34.10
C LEU A 23 -49.54 -14.65 33.47
N ALA A 24 -49.56 -14.70 32.15
CA ALA A 24 -50.64 -15.38 31.39
C ALA A 24 -50.06 -16.64 30.76
N SER A 25 -50.57 -17.77 31.15
CA SER A 25 -50.33 -19.12 30.64
C SER A 25 -50.91 -19.26 29.25
N VAL A 26 -50.11 -19.62 28.23
CA VAL A 26 -50.60 -20.03 26.91
C VAL A 26 -50.24 -21.49 26.65
N VAL A 27 -51.25 -22.25 26.29
CA VAL A 27 -51.28 -23.68 25.96
C VAL A 27 -50.51 -23.94 24.64
N PRO A 28 -49.77 -25.06 24.50
CA PRO A 28 -49.11 -25.40 23.23
C PRO A 28 -50.13 -25.99 22.25
N GLY A 29 -50.34 -25.28 21.13
CA GLY A 29 -50.99 -25.80 19.96
C GLY A 29 -49.99 -26.51 19.05
N CYS A 30 -50.22 -27.78 18.75
CA CYS A 30 -49.55 -28.51 17.67
C CYS A 30 -49.89 -27.86 16.32
N GLY A 31 -48.91 -27.23 15.67
CA GLY A 31 -49.00 -26.78 14.29
C GLY A 31 -47.93 -27.49 13.49
N ASP A 32 -48.32 -28.10 12.37
CA ASP A 32 -47.48 -28.83 11.40
C ASP A 32 -46.27 -27.99 10.95
N PRO A 33 -45.12 -28.64 10.68
CA PRO A 33 -43.96 -27.93 10.10
C PRO A 33 -44.32 -27.52 8.67
N ALA A 34 -44.40 -26.20 8.44
CA ALA A 34 -44.53 -25.62 7.13
C ALA A 34 -43.33 -26.08 6.27
N GLN A 35 -43.64 -26.84 5.22
CA GLN A 35 -42.71 -27.23 4.18
C GLN A 35 -42.19 -25.96 3.51
N THR A 36 -40.91 -25.68 3.67
CA THR A 36 -40.16 -24.73 2.85
C THR A 36 -40.22 -25.23 1.40
N PRO A 37 -40.61 -24.40 0.42
CA PRO A 37 -40.61 -24.83 -0.98
C PRO A 37 -39.14 -25.10 -1.39
N SER A 38 -38.88 -26.38 -1.69
CA SER A 38 -37.65 -26.81 -2.34
C SER A 38 -37.65 -26.23 -3.75
N ASN A 39 -36.71 -25.32 -4.03
CA ASN A 39 -36.45 -24.82 -5.36
C ASN A 39 -35.85 -25.97 -6.21
N PRO A 40 -36.49 -26.42 -7.30
CA PRO A 40 -36.04 -27.61 -8.06
C PRO A 40 -34.86 -27.33 -8.98
N ASN A 41 -34.37 -26.08 -9.06
CA ASN A 41 -33.15 -25.74 -9.78
C ASN A 41 -32.03 -25.63 -8.76
N GLY A 42 -31.22 -26.68 -8.66
CA GLY A 42 -30.00 -26.71 -7.85
C GLY A 42 -28.91 -25.73 -8.32
N GLU A 43 -29.25 -24.46 -8.43
CA GLU A 43 -28.27 -23.39 -8.41
C GLU A 43 -27.81 -23.31 -6.97
N SER A 44 -26.62 -23.88 -6.74
CA SER A 44 -25.79 -23.59 -5.57
C SER A 44 -25.88 -22.10 -5.31
N ALA A 45 -26.31 -21.72 -4.10
CA ALA A 45 -26.27 -20.32 -3.64
C ALA A 45 -24.97 -19.70 -4.13
N ALA A 46 -25.10 -18.72 -5.01
CA ALA A 46 -23.94 -18.02 -5.60
C ALA A 46 -23.00 -17.68 -4.46
N ASP A 47 -21.74 -18.03 -4.62
CA ASP A 47 -20.66 -17.76 -3.66
C ASP A 47 -20.43 -16.23 -3.64
N THR A 48 -21.34 -15.51 -2.99
CA THR A 48 -21.47 -14.05 -2.95
C THR A 48 -20.59 -13.42 -1.88
N THR A 49 -19.59 -14.14 -1.38
CA THR A 49 -18.61 -13.54 -0.49
C THR A 49 -17.71 -12.62 -1.29
N ALA A 50 -17.62 -11.36 -0.85
CA ALA A 50 -16.75 -10.35 -1.43
C ALA A 50 -15.31 -10.86 -1.57
N VAL A 51 -14.62 -10.42 -2.62
CA VAL A 51 -13.16 -10.59 -2.75
C VAL A 51 -12.48 -9.57 -1.84
N VAL A 52 -11.73 -10.04 -0.86
CA VAL A 52 -11.07 -9.17 0.12
C VAL A 52 -9.57 -9.10 -0.18
N VAL A 53 -9.11 -7.89 -0.49
CA VAL A 53 -7.70 -7.55 -0.72
C VAL A 53 -7.25 -6.62 0.39
N ASP A 54 -6.09 -6.85 0.99
CA ASP A 54 -5.51 -5.92 1.95
C ASP A 54 -3.98 -6.04 1.98
N GLY A 55 -3.30 -5.00 2.41
CA GLY A 55 -1.85 -5.02 2.58
C GLY A 55 -1.17 -3.69 2.28
N SER A 56 -0.16 -3.72 1.43
CA SER A 56 0.70 -2.59 1.10
C SER A 56 -0.06 -1.36 0.63
N SER A 57 0.16 -0.22 1.27
CA SER A 57 -0.35 1.09 0.85
C SER A 57 0.13 1.51 -0.55
N THR A 58 1.27 0.98 -1.00
CA THR A 58 1.78 1.18 -2.36
C THR A 58 0.97 0.39 -3.37
N VAL A 59 0.83 -0.93 -3.17
CA VAL A 59 0.10 -1.82 -4.09
C VAL A 59 -1.40 -1.54 -4.07
N PHE A 60 -1.93 -1.07 -2.94
CA PHE A 60 -3.31 -0.59 -2.80
C PHE A 60 -3.78 0.27 -3.99
N ARG A 61 -2.91 1.15 -4.52
CA ARG A 61 -3.26 2.01 -5.67
C ARG A 61 -3.53 1.21 -6.94
N ILE A 62 -2.78 0.12 -7.18
CA ILE A 62 -2.98 -0.76 -8.34
C ILE A 62 -4.23 -1.60 -8.13
N SER A 63 -4.37 -2.21 -6.93
CA SER A 63 -5.52 -3.05 -6.58
C SER A 63 -6.83 -2.25 -6.58
N LYS A 64 -6.77 -0.98 -6.14
CA LYS A 64 -7.92 -0.07 -6.21
C LYS A 64 -8.28 0.28 -7.65
N ALA A 65 -7.30 0.56 -8.52
CA ALA A 65 -7.54 0.77 -9.94
C ALA A 65 -8.14 -0.48 -10.61
N ALA A 66 -7.65 -1.68 -10.24
CA ALA A 66 -8.19 -2.95 -10.72
C ALA A 66 -9.66 -3.14 -10.27
N GLN A 67 -9.95 -2.88 -9.00
CA GLN A 67 -11.32 -2.95 -8.46
C GLN A 67 -12.26 -1.99 -9.19
N GLU A 68 -11.85 -0.73 -9.39
CA GLU A 68 -12.66 0.28 -10.07
C GLU A 68 -12.95 -0.06 -11.54
N GLU A 69 -11.99 -0.61 -12.26
CA GLU A 69 -12.20 -1.01 -13.66
C GLU A 69 -12.98 -2.33 -13.76
N PHE A 70 -12.71 -3.30 -12.88
CA PHE A 70 -13.40 -4.58 -12.85
C PHE A 70 -14.88 -4.41 -12.53
N SER A 71 -15.25 -3.54 -11.59
CA SER A 71 -16.65 -3.29 -11.23
C SER A 71 -17.50 -2.68 -12.36
N LYS A 72 -16.89 -2.17 -13.43
CA LYS A 72 -17.61 -1.67 -14.61
C LYS A 72 -18.10 -2.77 -15.53
N ILE A 73 -17.48 -3.96 -15.46
CA ILE A 73 -17.76 -5.10 -16.36
C ILE A 73 -18.31 -6.31 -15.62
N GLU A 74 -18.07 -6.42 -14.32
CA GLU A 74 -18.51 -7.51 -13.47
C GLU A 74 -19.28 -6.94 -12.27
N HIS A 75 -20.61 -7.09 -12.27
CA HIS A 75 -21.49 -6.47 -11.28
C HIS A 75 -21.88 -7.41 -10.15
N ASP A 76 -21.64 -8.72 -10.32
CA ASP A 76 -22.04 -9.75 -9.35
C ASP A 76 -20.90 -10.07 -8.36
N VAL A 77 -19.70 -9.46 -8.53
CA VAL A 77 -18.54 -9.67 -7.68
C VAL A 77 -18.18 -8.36 -6.97
N ASP A 78 -18.39 -8.34 -5.67
CA ASP A 78 -17.92 -7.23 -4.83
C ASP A 78 -16.44 -7.41 -4.48
N VAL A 79 -15.63 -6.35 -4.63
CA VAL A 79 -14.21 -6.35 -4.30
C VAL A 79 -13.91 -5.24 -3.30
N VAL A 80 -13.40 -5.62 -2.14
CA VAL A 80 -13.02 -4.70 -1.07
C VAL A 80 -11.50 -4.63 -0.99
N VAL A 81 -10.94 -3.42 -1.05
CA VAL A 81 -9.48 -3.20 -1.01
C VAL A 81 -9.12 -2.36 0.21
N GLY A 82 -8.31 -2.92 1.10
CA GLY A 82 -7.74 -2.26 2.28
C GLY A 82 -6.26 -1.94 2.13
N ASN A 83 -5.67 -1.24 3.10
CA ASN A 83 -4.28 -0.78 3.07
C ASN A 83 -3.58 -0.83 4.44
N SER A 84 -3.68 -1.93 5.14
CA SER A 84 -3.09 -2.10 6.49
C SER A 84 -1.54 -2.22 6.53
N GLY A 85 -0.88 -2.05 5.39
CA GLY A 85 0.55 -2.28 5.19
C GLY A 85 0.88 -3.75 4.90
N THR A 86 2.01 -4.04 4.24
CA THR A 86 2.38 -5.41 3.84
C THR A 86 2.34 -6.41 4.99
N SER A 87 2.92 -6.05 6.14
CA SER A 87 2.91 -6.94 7.32
C SER A 87 1.51 -7.11 7.92
N GLY A 88 0.68 -6.06 7.89
CA GLY A 88 -0.72 -6.12 8.31
C GLY A 88 -1.55 -7.04 7.39
N GLY A 89 -1.36 -6.92 6.07
CA GLY A 89 -1.97 -7.82 5.09
C GLY A 89 -1.61 -9.29 5.33
N PHE A 90 -0.33 -9.62 5.51
CA PHE A 90 0.08 -10.99 5.83
C PHE A 90 -0.50 -11.48 7.17
N ALA A 91 -0.59 -10.61 8.20
CA ALA A 91 -1.20 -10.99 9.47
C ALA A 91 -2.69 -11.37 9.29
N LYS A 92 -3.48 -10.55 8.60
CA LYS A 92 -4.89 -10.84 8.27
C LYS A 92 -5.05 -12.08 7.39
N TYR A 93 -4.13 -12.27 6.45
CA TYR A 93 -4.12 -13.43 5.57
C TYR A 93 -3.98 -14.75 6.34
N LEU A 94 -3.07 -14.78 7.32
CA LEU A 94 -2.88 -15.92 8.21
C LEU A 94 -4.08 -16.16 9.15
N GLN A 95 -4.92 -15.14 9.37
CA GLN A 95 -6.18 -15.25 10.13
C GLN A 95 -7.38 -15.60 9.22
N ASN A 96 -7.16 -15.84 7.93
CA ASN A 96 -8.20 -16.09 6.92
C ASN A 96 -9.18 -14.91 6.70
N GLU A 97 -8.78 -13.69 7.03
CA GLU A 97 -9.61 -12.49 6.86
C GLU A 97 -9.52 -11.89 5.46
N VAL A 98 -8.48 -12.23 4.68
CA VAL A 98 -8.28 -11.73 3.31
C VAL A 98 -7.96 -12.85 2.34
N ASP A 99 -8.30 -12.65 1.08
CA ASP A 99 -8.09 -13.59 -0.03
C ASP A 99 -6.77 -13.32 -0.76
N ILE A 100 -6.43 -12.03 -0.85
CA ILE A 100 -5.30 -11.51 -1.60
C ILE A 100 -4.53 -10.54 -0.71
N VAL A 101 -3.21 -10.71 -0.62
CA VAL A 101 -2.33 -9.75 0.04
C VAL A 101 -1.62 -8.88 -0.98
N ASP A 102 -1.77 -7.56 -0.84
CA ASP A 102 -0.92 -6.58 -1.48
C ASP A 102 0.43 -6.50 -0.77
N ALA A 103 1.54 -6.66 -1.48
CA ALA A 103 2.86 -6.68 -0.88
C ALA A 103 3.90 -5.87 -1.69
N SER A 104 4.63 -4.99 -1.01
CA SER A 104 5.73 -4.21 -1.59
C SER A 104 7.11 -4.78 -1.26
N ARG A 105 7.15 -6.03 -0.85
CA ARG A 105 8.31 -6.87 -0.62
C ARG A 105 7.92 -8.34 -0.74
N PRO A 106 8.88 -9.27 -0.93
CA PRO A 106 8.62 -10.69 -0.75
C PRO A 106 8.11 -11.01 0.67
N ALA A 107 7.38 -12.12 0.79
CA ALA A 107 7.03 -12.68 2.10
C ALA A 107 8.31 -12.94 2.90
N LYS A 108 8.27 -12.71 4.21
CA LYS A 108 9.36 -13.02 5.11
C LYS A 108 9.38 -14.51 5.46
N ALA A 109 10.51 -15.04 5.84
CA ALA A 109 10.65 -16.44 6.22
C ALA A 109 9.72 -16.86 7.38
N ASP A 110 9.45 -15.94 8.32
CA ASP A 110 8.50 -16.20 9.42
C ASP A 110 7.03 -16.20 8.94
N GLU A 111 6.69 -15.37 7.95
CA GLU A 111 5.36 -15.36 7.31
C GLU A 111 5.14 -16.67 6.53
N GLU A 112 6.15 -17.13 5.78
CA GLU A 112 6.11 -18.41 5.06
C GLU A 112 6.00 -19.61 6.01
N THR A 113 6.78 -19.60 7.09
CA THR A 113 6.75 -20.66 8.11
C THR A 113 5.37 -20.77 8.77
N LYS A 114 4.77 -19.64 9.14
CA LYS A 114 3.42 -19.60 9.73
C LYS A 114 2.36 -20.08 8.75
N ALA A 115 2.43 -19.66 7.48
CA ALA A 115 1.49 -20.12 6.46
C ALA A 115 1.58 -21.63 6.26
N ASN A 116 2.79 -22.19 6.13
CA ASN A 116 2.99 -23.62 5.99
C ASN A 116 2.48 -24.42 7.19
N ALA A 117 2.70 -23.94 8.42
CA ALA A 117 2.21 -24.57 9.65
C ALA A 117 0.67 -24.59 9.72
N GLN A 118 -0.01 -23.65 9.08
CA GLN A 118 -1.47 -23.56 8.99
C GLN A 118 -2.04 -24.22 7.74
N GLY A 119 -1.21 -24.82 6.87
CA GLY A 119 -1.67 -25.38 5.59
C GLY A 119 -2.14 -24.32 4.58
N ILE A 120 -1.78 -23.05 4.78
CA ILE A 120 -2.13 -21.97 3.87
C ILE A 120 -1.14 -21.92 2.71
N ALA A 121 -1.59 -22.26 1.52
CA ALA A 121 -0.82 -22.15 0.30
C ALA A 121 -1.22 -20.90 -0.49
N TRP A 122 -0.24 -20.18 -1.02
CA TRP A 122 -0.41 -19.03 -1.88
C TRP A 122 0.36 -19.14 -3.20
N VAL A 123 0.02 -18.26 -4.11
CA VAL A 123 0.79 -17.98 -5.32
C VAL A 123 1.07 -16.48 -5.38
N ARG A 124 2.30 -16.13 -5.74
CA ARG A 124 2.75 -14.75 -5.89
C ARG A 124 2.74 -14.33 -7.35
N PHE A 125 2.21 -13.13 -7.62
CA PHE A 125 2.27 -12.48 -8.91
C PHE A 125 2.96 -11.13 -8.78
N LEU A 126 3.79 -10.77 -9.75
CA LEU A 126 4.41 -9.46 -9.85
C LEU A 126 3.42 -8.50 -10.54
N VAL A 127 3.13 -7.37 -9.90
CA VAL A 127 2.12 -6.43 -10.41
C VAL A 127 2.67 -5.05 -10.75
N GLY A 128 3.98 -4.84 -10.62
CA GLY A 128 4.64 -3.60 -11.00
C GLY A 128 5.97 -3.41 -10.29
N TYR A 129 6.57 -2.27 -10.57
CA TYR A 129 7.77 -1.83 -9.87
C TYR A 129 7.58 -0.40 -9.39
N ASP A 130 7.98 -0.14 -8.15
CA ASP A 130 8.02 1.19 -7.56
C ASP A 130 9.45 1.72 -7.63
N GLY A 131 9.59 2.97 -8.08
CA GLY A 131 10.84 3.70 -8.07
C GLY A 131 10.62 5.08 -7.47
N ILE A 132 11.36 5.42 -6.43
CA ILE A 132 11.31 6.74 -5.80
C ILE A 132 12.42 7.61 -6.38
N THR A 133 12.05 8.74 -6.97
CA THR A 133 13.01 9.70 -7.50
C THR A 133 13.24 10.82 -6.48
N VAL A 134 14.50 11.06 -6.15
CA VAL A 134 14.94 12.27 -5.43
C VAL A 134 15.18 13.35 -6.46
N VAL A 135 14.58 14.52 -6.26
CA VAL A 135 14.63 15.64 -7.20
C VAL A 135 15.03 16.93 -6.53
N VAL A 136 15.69 17.79 -7.29
CA VAL A 136 15.97 19.18 -6.93
C VAL A 136 15.47 20.12 -8.01
N ASN A 137 15.43 21.41 -7.70
CA ASN A 137 15.18 22.45 -8.69
C ASN A 137 16.26 22.44 -9.79
N PRO A 138 15.93 22.64 -11.08
CA PRO A 138 16.92 22.68 -12.17
C PRO A 138 18.01 23.74 -12.00
N LYS A 139 17.73 24.83 -11.24
CA LYS A 139 18.72 25.87 -10.91
C LYS A 139 19.76 25.43 -9.89
N ASN A 140 19.55 24.30 -9.23
CA ASN A 140 20.55 23.68 -8.38
C ASN A 140 21.55 22.93 -9.27
N ASP A 141 22.65 23.57 -9.63
CA ASP A 141 23.66 23.07 -10.56
C ASP A 141 24.81 22.28 -9.89
N PHE A 142 24.91 22.36 -8.56
CA PHE A 142 26.02 21.78 -7.79
C PHE A 142 25.72 20.36 -7.26
N VAL A 143 24.46 20.02 -6.92
CA VAL A 143 24.10 18.66 -6.51
C VAL A 143 23.79 17.82 -7.75
N LYS A 144 24.54 16.75 -7.96
CA LYS A 144 24.29 15.78 -9.05
C LYS A 144 23.85 14.42 -8.53
N GLU A 145 24.31 14.10 -7.35
CA GLU A 145 24.10 12.80 -6.71
C GLU A 145 24.06 12.95 -5.18
N LEU A 146 23.40 12.00 -4.50
CA LEU A 146 23.43 11.87 -3.05
C LEU A 146 23.62 10.41 -2.66
N SER A 147 24.40 10.16 -1.63
CA SER A 147 24.47 8.83 -1.03
C SER A 147 23.26 8.58 -0.12
N VAL A 148 22.95 7.28 0.13
CA VAL A 148 21.95 6.89 1.12
C VAL A 148 22.25 7.48 2.50
N GLU A 149 23.53 7.59 2.86
CA GLU A 149 23.95 8.23 4.10
C GLU A 149 23.61 9.74 4.15
N GLN A 150 23.86 10.47 3.05
CA GLN A 150 23.49 11.88 2.94
C GLN A 150 21.96 12.07 2.95
N LEU A 151 21.23 11.21 2.25
CA LEU A 151 19.75 11.19 2.29
C LEU A 151 19.24 10.93 3.71
N LYS A 152 19.80 9.95 4.41
CA LYS A 152 19.46 9.67 5.81
C LYS A 152 19.73 10.88 6.69
N LYS A 153 20.95 11.42 6.63
CA LYS A 153 21.36 12.60 7.40
C LYS A 153 20.43 13.78 7.16
N LEU A 154 19.93 13.94 5.92
CA LEU A 154 19.01 15.02 5.56
C LEU A 154 17.60 14.80 6.11
N TRP A 155 17.07 13.56 6.04
CA TRP A 155 15.65 13.27 6.29
C TRP A 155 15.34 12.67 7.67
N GLU A 156 16.34 12.22 8.45
CA GLU A 156 16.10 11.59 9.76
C GLU A 156 15.47 12.59 10.77
N PRO A 157 14.71 12.10 11.77
CA PRO A 157 13.95 12.94 12.70
C PRO A 157 14.76 14.00 13.43
N ASP A 158 16.01 13.66 13.82
CA ASP A 158 16.88 14.51 14.61
C ASP A 158 17.94 15.22 13.75
N SER A 159 17.72 15.30 12.44
CA SER A 159 18.63 15.93 11.49
C SER A 159 19.01 17.35 11.92
N LYS A 160 20.30 17.66 11.86
CA LYS A 160 20.86 19.01 12.10
C LYS A 160 21.16 19.73 10.80
N VAL A 161 20.99 19.05 9.66
CA VAL A 161 21.22 19.62 8.33
C VAL A 161 20.18 20.70 8.06
N LYS A 162 20.66 21.91 7.75
CA LYS A 162 19.82 23.07 7.36
C LYS A 162 20.23 23.63 6.01
N THR A 163 21.51 23.53 5.68
CA THR A 163 22.09 24.08 4.45
C THR A 163 22.72 22.97 3.62
N TRP A 164 22.90 23.24 2.34
CA TRP A 164 23.60 22.31 1.46
C TRP A 164 25.03 22.03 1.93
N LYS A 165 25.71 23.04 2.51
CA LYS A 165 27.04 22.88 3.08
C LYS A 165 27.10 21.86 4.22
N ASP A 166 26.03 21.66 4.96
CA ASP A 166 25.96 20.66 6.05
C ASP A 166 26.01 19.21 5.52
N LEU A 167 25.72 19.02 4.23
CA LEU A 167 25.83 17.73 3.55
C LEU A 167 27.17 17.53 2.87
N ASP A 168 27.75 18.60 2.34
CA ASP A 168 29.05 18.60 1.69
C ASP A 168 29.69 19.99 1.81
N ASP A 169 30.92 20.07 2.35
CA ASP A 169 31.65 21.33 2.60
C ASP A 169 31.92 22.15 1.33
N SER A 170 31.90 21.49 0.16
CA SER A 170 32.11 22.16 -1.14
C SER A 170 30.84 22.87 -1.66
N TRP A 171 29.68 22.61 -1.06
CA TRP A 171 28.41 23.17 -1.49
C TRP A 171 28.09 24.50 -0.77
N PRO A 172 27.23 25.35 -1.35
CA PRO A 172 26.91 26.63 -0.77
C PRO A 172 26.13 26.53 0.55
N ALA A 173 26.32 27.50 1.46
CA ALA A 173 25.58 27.60 2.72
C ALA A 173 24.19 28.21 2.49
N ARG A 174 23.41 27.66 1.55
CA ARG A 174 22.00 28.02 1.29
C ARG A 174 21.09 27.09 2.02
N GLU A 175 19.98 27.61 2.56
CA GLU A 175 19.01 26.83 3.32
C GLU A 175 18.23 25.89 2.41
N ILE A 176 18.15 24.60 2.77
CA ILE A 176 17.43 23.57 2.02
C ILE A 176 15.93 23.65 2.34
N LYS A 177 15.09 23.60 1.31
CA LYS A 177 13.64 23.46 1.45
C LYS A 177 13.20 22.05 1.09
N LEU A 178 12.57 21.37 2.05
CA LEU A 178 12.27 19.95 2.00
C LEU A 178 10.81 19.70 1.65
N TYR A 179 10.55 18.89 0.62
CA TYR A 179 9.24 18.50 0.16
C TYR A 179 9.09 16.97 0.22
N SER A 180 8.05 16.45 0.86
CA SER A 180 7.84 15.01 0.97
C SER A 180 6.37 14.63 0.85
N PRO A 181 6.05 13.40 0.40
CA PRO A 181 4.71 12.87 0.60
C PRO A 181 4.35 12.83 2.09
N ASP A 182 3.05 12.83 2.40
CA ASP A 182 2.54 12.76 3.77
C ASP A 182 2.56 11.33 4.35
N ASP A 183 2.14 11.18 5.60
CA ASP A 183 2.14 9.92 6.37
C ASP A 183 1.16 8.85 5.85
N LYS A 184 0.25 9.21 4.95
CA LYS A 184 -0.67 8.28 4.27
C LYS A 184 -0.07 7.69 3.00
N SER A 185 1.06 8.22 2.53
CA SER A 185 1.71 7.80 1.30
C SER A 185 2.53 6.53 1.48
N GLY A 186 2.33 5.55 0.59
CA GLY A 186 3.20 4.37 0.50
C GLY A 186 4.63 4.71 0.05
N THR A 187 4.82 5.80 -0.68
CA THR A 187 6.13 6.34 -1.06
C THR A 187 6.86 6.88 0.17
N PHE A 188 6.17 7.64 1.03
CA PHE A 188 6.71 8.10 2.31
C PHE A 188 7.13 6.94 3.22
N GLU A 189 6.25 5.94 3.37
CA GLU A 189 6.53 4.75 4.18
C GLU A 189 7.78 4.04 3.69
N PHE A 190 7.89 3.79 2.38
CA PHE A 190 9.03 3.09 1.79
C PHE A 190 10.32 3.91 1.89
N PHE A 191 10.29 5.18 1.49
CA PHE A 191 11.48 6.04 1.57
C PHE A 191 12.04 6.08 2.99
N THR A 192 11.19 6.32 3.98
CA THR A 192 11.61 6.39 5.38
C THR A 192 12.11 5.04 5.90
N GLU A 193 11.52 3.91 5.47
CA GLU A 193 12.01 2.58 5.82
C GLU A 193 13.42 2.33 5.30
N VAL A 194 13.68 2.59 4.01
CA VAL A 194 14.96 2.22 3.38
C VAL A 194 16.06 3.26 3.56
N ILE A 195 15.73 4.53 3.73
CA ILE A 195 16.70 5.62 3.89
C ILE A 195 16.93 5.93 5.37
N VAL A 196 15.86 6.16 6.13
CA VAL A 196 15.98 6.52 7.56
C VAL A 196 16.16 5.29 8.45
N GLY A 197 15.69 4.13 7.98
CA GLY A 197 15.75 2.86 8.72
C GLY A 197 14.52 2.62 9.61
N LYS A 198 13.51 3.50 9.54
CA LYS A 198 12.25 3.36 10.27
C LYS A 198 11.10 3.92 9.44
N ALA A 199 10.16 3.06 9.06
CA ALA A 199 8.98 3.44 8.32
C ALA A 199 8.19 4.56 9.02
N LYS A 200 7.70 5.51 8.22
CA LYS A 200 6.90 6.66 8.66
C LYS A 200 7.62 7.58 9.66
N SER A 201 8.94 7.65 9.60
CA SER A 201 9.75 8.46 10.52
C SER A 201 10.66 9.42 9.75
N GLN A 202 10.41 10.73 9.88
CA GLN A 202 11.26 11.78 9.32
C GLN A 202 11.23 13.04 10.18
N ARG A 203 12.10 14.02 9.86
CA ARG A 203 12.10 15.35 10.48
C ARG A 203 10.77 16.06 10.24
N LYS A 204 10.45 17.05 11.10
CA LYS A 204 9.12 17.72 11.11
C LYS A 204 9.09 19.02 10.30
N ASP A 205 10.23 19.60 9.99
CA ASP A 205 10.37 20.87 9.26
C ASP A 205 10.37 20.66 7.73
N VAL A 206 9.60 19.73 7.27
CA VAL A 206 9.33 19.45 5.85
C VAL A 206 7.99 20.04 5.43
N GLN A 207 7.78 20.20 4.13
CA GLN A 207 6.49 20.57 3.54
C GLN A 207 5.80 19.30 3.00
N PRO A 208 4.88 18.68 3.77
CA PRO A 208 4.24 17.44 3.37
C PRO A 208 3.04 17.71 2.47
N SER A 209 2.76 16.80 1.54
CA SER A 209 1.54 16.80 0.74
C SER A 209 1.09 15.41 0.36
N SER A 210 -0.23 15.17 0.34
CA SER A 210 -0.84 13.98 -0.24
C SER A 210 -0.92 14.04 -1.78
N ASP A 211 -0.73 15.23 -2.36
CA ASP A 211 -0.72 15.44 -3.81
C ASP A 211 0.71 15.64 -4.30
N ASP A 212 1.23 14.65 -5.01
CA ASP A 212 2.58 14.68 -5.58
C ASP A 212 2.78 15.85 -6.57
N ASN A 213 1.72 16.34 -7.24
CA ASN A 213 1.83 17.53 -8.09
C ASN A 213 2.10 18.80 -7.28
N THR A 214 1.64 18.85 -6.03
CA THR A 214 1.97 19.95 -5.11
C THR A 214 3.45 19.88 -4.72
N LEU A 215 4.00 18.69 -4.50
CA LEU A 215 5.44 18.49 -4.25
C LEU A 215 6.29 18.91 -5.46
N VAL A 216 5.87 18.51 -6.66
CA VAL A 216 6.51 18.92 -7.93
C VAL A 216 6.57 20.45 -8.02
N ARG A 217 5.45 21.14 -7.83
CA ARG A 217 5.40 22.62 -7.86
C ARG A 217 6.27 23.26 -6.77
N GLY A 218 6.32 22.64 -5.59
CA GLY A 218 7.15 23.11 -4.48
C GLY A 218 8.63 23.08 -4.84
N VAL A 219 9.14 21.96 -5.32
CA VAL A 219 10.54 21.83 -5.73
C VAL A 219 10.87 22.72 -6.95
N ALA A 220 9.99 22.75 -7.95
CA ALA A 220 10.16 23.56 -9.16
C ALA A 220 10.17 25.08 -8.84
N GLY A 221 9.43 25.51 -7.84
CA GLY A 221 9.31 26.91 -7.44
C GLY A 221 10.42 27.43 -6.54
N ASP A 222 11.21 26.57 -5.89
CA ASP A 222 12.26 26.94 -4.95
C ASP A 222 13.65 26.50 -5.45
N PRO A 223 14.58 27.44 -5.73
CA PRO A 223 15.94 27.08 -6.19
C PRO A 223 16.73 26.16 -5.25
N ASP A 224 16.38 26.15 -3.96
CA ASP A 224 16.98 25.29 -2.93
C ASP A 224 16.06 24.14 -2.50
N GLY A 225 15.00 23.91 -3.29
CA GLY A 225 14.05 22.83 -3.08
C GLY A 225 14.64 21.46 -3.39
N ILE A 226 14.40 20.50 -2.48
CA ILE A 226 14.64 19.08 -2.69
C ILE A 226 13.41 18.31 -2.24
N GLY A 227 13.03 17.26 -2.96
CA GLY A 227 11.93 16.41 -2.61
C GLY A 227 12.09 14.99 -3.14
N TYR A 228 11.15 14.13 -2.80
CA TYR A 228 11.07 12.77 -3.35
C TYR A 228 9.63 12.36 -3.58
N PHE A 229 9.39 11.60 -4.64
CA PHE A 229 8.10 11.05 -5.03
C PHE A 229 8.27 9.96 -6.09
N GLY A 230 7.16 9.31 -6.50
CA GLY A 230 7.20 8.25 -7.50
C GLY A 230 7.79 8.69 -8.83
N TYR A 231 8.56 7.80 -9.47
CA TYR A 231 9.26 8.06 -10.74
C TYR A 231 8.33 8.61 -11.85
N ALA A 232 7.08 8.15 -11.92
CA ALA A 232 6.15 8.60 -12.94
C ALA A 232 5.85 10.12 -12.86
N TYR A 233 5.85 10.70 -11.66
CA TYR A 233 5.67 12.15 -11.49
C TYR A 233 6.90 12.93 -11.96
N TYR A 234 8.11 12.44 -11.67
CA TYR A 234 9.32 13.01 -12.24
C TYR A 234 9.28 12.93 -13.76
N LYS A 235 8.97 11.77 -14.33
CA LYS A 235 8.91 11.54 -15.78
C LYS A 235 7.95 12.49 -16.49
N ALA A 236 6.83 12.81 -15.85
CA ALA A 236 5.84 13.75 -16.40
C ALA A 236 6.28 15.24 -16.29
N ASN A 237 7.32 15.56 -15.50
CA ASN A 237 7.76 16.93 -15.19
C ASN A 237 9.28 17.12 -15.35
N VAL A 238 9.91 16.42 -16.30
CA VAL A 238 11.37 16.45 -16.52
C VAL A 238 11.91 17.83 -16.91
N SER A 239 11.08 18.73 -17.45
CA SER A 239 11.45 20.11 -17.78
C SER A 239 11.59 21.00 -16.54
N ASP A 240 10.87 20.68 -15.46
CA ASP A 240 10.72 21.52 -14.28
C ASP A 240 11.52 20.99 -13.08
N LEU A 241 12.07 19.78 -13.22
CA LEU A 241 12.77 19.06 -12.16
C LEU A 241 14.08 18.46 -12.65
N LYS A 242 15.06 18.41 -11.76
CA LYS A 242 16.31 17.69 -11.95
C LYS A 242 16.35 16.48 -11.01
N ALA A 243 16.35 15.26 -11.55
CA ALA A 243 16.56 14.07 -10.75
C ALA A 243 18.03 13.95 -10.33
N LEU A 244 18.24 13.41 -9.14
CA LEU A 244 19.55 13.08 -8.61
C LEU A 244 19.85 11.60 -8.78
N ALA A 245 21.09 11.27 -9.12
CA ALA A 245 21.56 9.90 -8.99
C ALA A 245 21.74 9.55 -7.51
N VAL A 246 21.54 8.27 -7.18
CA VAL A 246 21.66 7.78 -5.80
C VAL A 246 22.79 6.77 -5.69
N LYS A 247 23.65 6.96 -4.71
CA LYS A 247 24.69 6.01 -4.32
C LYS A 247 24.22 5.18 -3.15
N LYS A 248 24.34 3.86 -3.25
CA LYS A 248 24.01 2.95 -2.14
C LYS A 248 24.87 3.20 -0.91
N ASP A 249 26.16 3.52 -1.14
CA ASP A 249 27.13 3.95 -0.15
C ASP A 249 28.11 4.92 -0.81
N LYS A 250 29.09 5.42 -0.08
CA LYS A 250 30.06 6.43 -0.57
C LYS A 250 30.92 5.94 -1.73
N ASP A 251 31.20 4.63 -1.81
CA ASP A 251 32.12 4.01 -2.78
C ASP A 251 31.36 3.37 -3.95
N ALA A 252 30.04 3.22 -3.84
CA ALA A 252 29.20 2.68 -4.88
C ALA A 252 29.04 3.65 -6.07
N PRO A 253 28.80 3.14 -7.29
CA PRO A 253 28.43 3.99 -8.41
C PRO A 253 27.13 4.74 -8.14
N ALA A 254 27.04 5.95 -8.64
CA ALA A 254 25.81 6.73 -8.63
C ALA A 254 24.86 6.20 -9.73
N ILE A 255 23.68 5.75 -9.36
CA ILE A 255 22.68 5.22 -10.28
C ILE A 255 21.58 6.24 -10.47
N PHE A 256 21.30 6.58 -11.74
CA PHE A 256 20.22 7.49 -12.10
C PHE A 256 18.89 6.74 -12.19
N PRO A 257 17.78 7.32 -11.71
CA PRO A 257 16.46 6.69 -11.84
C PRO A 257 16.00 6.65 -13.30
N SER A 258 15.79 5.47 -13.82
CA SER A 258 15.22 5.22 -15.14
C SER A 258 14.33 3.98 -15.11
N PRO A 259 13.46 3.75 -16.11
CA PRO A 259 12.72 2.50 -16.19
C PRO A 259 13.63 1.26 -16.09
N GLU A 260 14.77 1.29 -16.82
CA GLU A 260 15.72 0.18 -16.87
C GLU A 260 16.32 -0.09 -15.48
N THR A 261 16.83 0.95 -14.79
CA THR A 261 17.48 0.80 -13.47
C THR A 261 16.48 0.49 -12.35
N ILE A 262 15.20 0.83 -12.52
CA ILE A 262 14.11 0.43 -11.63
C ILE A 262 13.76 -1.05 -11.84
N LEU A 263 13.63 -1.49 -13.10
CA LEU A 263 13.26 -2.85 -13.47
C LEU A 263 14.36 -3.86 -13.09
N ASP A 264 15.63 -3.56 -13.40
CA ASP A 264 16.77 -4.42 -13.08
C ASP A 264 17.22 -4.31 -11.62
N LYS A 265 16.61 -3.40 -10.84
CA LYS A 265 16.86 -3.16 -9.40
C LYS A 265 18.25 -2.60 -9.10
N THR A 266 18.97 -2.09 -10.09
CA THR A 266 20.26 -1.41 -9.85
C THR A 266 20.05 -0.08 -9.15
N TYR A 267 18.89 0.58 -9.31
CA TYR A 267 18.49 1.79 -8.56
C TYR A 267 18.11 1.46 -7.10
N ALA A 268 18.97 0.71 -6.41
CA ALA A 268 18.77 0.36 -5.01
C ALA A 268 19.31 1.44 -4.07
N PRO A 269 18.66 1.69 -2.90
CA PRO A 269 17.49 0.98 -2.36
C PRO A 269 16.14 1.60 -2.76
N LEU A 270 16.10 2.56 -3.69
CA LEU A 270 14.91 3.33 -4.02
C LEU A 270 14.04 2.70 -5.13
N SER A 271 14.31 1.43 -5.49
CA SER A 271 13.43 0.62 -6.36
C SER A 271 13.03 -0.68 -5.68
N ARG A 272 11.80 -1.13 -5.93
CA ARG A 272 11.28 -2.40 -5.41
C ARG A 272 10.21 -3.01 -6.30
N PRO A 273 10.13 -4.36 -6.37
CA PRO A 273 9.02 -5.03 -7.02
C PRO A 273 7.76 -4.99 -6.13
N LEU A 274 6.61 -4.95 -6.79
CA LEU A 274 5.29 -4.96 -6.18
C LEU A 274 4.59 -6.28 -6.50
N PHE A 275 3.93 -6.88 -5.51
CA PHE A 275 3.33 -8.20 -5.62
C PHE A 275 1.90 -8.23 -5.11
N ILE A 276 1.14 -9.19 -5.62
CA ILE A 276 -0.03 -9.74 -4.94
C ILE A 276 0.23 -11.20 -4.59
N TYR A 277 -0.26 -11.64 -3.42
CA TYR A 277 -0.24 -13.04 -2.97
C TYR A 277 -1.68 -13.54 -2.92
N VAL A 278 -2.00 -14.49 -3.76
CA VAL A 278 -3.34 -15.06 -3.89
C VAL A 278 -3.43 -16.39 -3.16
N LYS A 279 -4.39 -16.53 -2.24
CA LYS A 279 -4.65 -17.77 -1.52
C LYS A 279 -5.19 -18.83 -2.48
N LYS A 280 -4.55 -20.01 -2.56
CA LYS A 280 -4.98 -21.07 -3.47
C LYS A 280 -6.40 -21.56 -3.18
N SER A 281 -6.79 -21.61 -1.89
CA SER A 281 -8.16 -21.95 -1.51
C SER A 281 -9.19 -20.90 -1.93
N ALA A 282 -8.84 -19.60 -1.79
CA ALA A 282 -9.71 -18.51 -2.22
C ALA A 282 -9.89 -18.45 -3.74
N TYR A 283 -8.84 -18.77 -4.51
CA TYR A 283 -8.90 -18.79 -5.98
C TYR A 283 -9.93 -19.81 -6.54
N ARG A 284 -10.38 -20.79 -5.75
CA ARG A 284 -11.46 -21.71 -6.14
C ARG A 284 -12.82 -21.01 -6.24
N ARG A 285 -13.02 -19.89 -5.58
CA ARG A 285 -14.23 -19.07 -5.71
C ARG A 285 -14.21 -18.34 -7.05
N LYS A 286 -15.34 -18.41 -7.78
CA LYS A 286 -15.47 -17.83 -9.13
C LYS A 286 -15.13 -16.34 -9.14
N GLY A 287 -15.62 -15.57 -8.15
CA GLY A 287 -15.36 -14.14 -8.04
C GLY A 287 -13.88 -13.81 -7.87
N VAL A 288 -13.16 -14.55 -7.00
CA VAL A 288 -11.71 -14.37 -6.81
C VAL A 288 -10.94 -14.69 -8.08
N ALA A 289 -11.29 -15.82 -8.75
CA ALA A 289 -10.63 -16.21 -9.99
C ALA A 289 -10.87 -15.19 -11.11
N ALA A 290 -12.09 -14.67 -11.24
CA ALA A 290 -12.43 -13.64 -12.22
C ALA A 290 -11.65 -12.34 -11.97
N PHE A 291 -11.61 -11.85 -10.72
CA PHE A 291 -10.86 -10.64 -10.35
C PHE A 291 -9.36 -10.79 -10.60
N VAL A 292 -8.75 -11.89 -10.14
CA VAL A 292 -7.30 -12.14 -10.32
C VAL A 292 -6.94 -12.24 -11.80
N LYS A 293 -7.76 -12.92 -12.61
CA LYS A 293 -7.56 -13.01 -14.05
C LYS A 293 -7.61 -11.64 -14.69
N TYR A 294 -8.67 -10.87 -14.44
CA TYR A 294 -8.81 -9.49 -14.92
C TYR A 294 -7.60 -8.63 -14.53
N TYR A 295 -7.23 -8.67 -13.25
CA TYR A 295 -6.11 -7.90 -12.71
C TYR A 295 -4.81 -8.16 -13.48
N LEU A 296 -4.49 -9.44 -13.73
CA LEU A 296 -3.25 -9.82 -14.41
C LEU A 296 -3.30 -9.58 -15.94
N GLU A 297 -4.45 -9.71 -16.58
CA GLU A 297 -4.64 -9.41 -17.99
C GLU A 297 -4.49 -7.91 -18.31
N HIS A 298 -4.81 -7.04 -17.35
CA HIS A 298 -4.76 -5.58 -17.52
C HIS A 298 -3.62 -4.92 -16.71
N ILE A 299 -2.69 -5.72 -16.20
CA ILE A 299 -1.72 -5.25 -15.20
C ILE A 299 -0.86 -4.08 -15.68
N SER A 300 -0.49 -4.03 -16.96
CA SER A 300 0.31 -2.94 -17.51
C SER A 300 -0.41 -1.60 -17.41
N ASP A 301 -1.65 -1.54 -17.85
CA ASP A 301 -2.45 -0.32 -17.83
C ASP A 301 -2.78 0.09 -16.40
N LEU A 302 -3.08 -0.88 -15.53
CA LEU A 302 -3.37 -0.64 -14.12
C LEU A 302 -2.16 -0.09 -13.37
N ALA A 303 -0.96 -0.63 -13.61
CA ALA A 303 0.28 -0.13 -13.01
C ALA A 303 0.58 1.31 -13.46
N ILE A 304 0.46 1.59 -14.77
CA ILE A 304 0.65 2.94 -15.33
C ILE A 304 -0.38 3.92 -14.76
N LYS A 305 -1.66 3.53 -14.70
CA LYS A 305 -2.75 4.33 -14.09
C LYS A 305 -2.44 4.66 -12.64
N ALA A 306 -1.89 3.71 -11.89
CA ALA A 306 -1.46 3.87 -10.50
C ALA A 306 -0.13 4.63 -10.33
N LYS A 307 0.52 5.06 -11.43
CA LYS A 307 1.80 5.79 -11.44
C LYS A 307 3.02 4.95 -11.01
N TYR A 308 3.02 3.67 -11.37
CA TYR A 308 4.15 2.75 -11.20
C TYR A 308 4.72 2.31 -12.55
N VAL A 309 5.89 1.68 -12.50
CA VAL A 309 6.49 1.06 -13.70
C VAL A 309 5.81 -0.27 -13.94
N SER A 310 5.35 -0.47 -15.17
CA SER A 310 4.66 -1.70 -15.59
C SER A 310 5.59 -2.92 -15.52
N PRO A 311 5.08 -4.13 -15.22
CA PRO A 311 5.80 -5.38 -15.44
C PRO A 311 6.24 -5.51 -16.89
N THR A 312 7.39 -6.15 -17.10
CA THR A 312 7.89 -6.46 -18.45
C THR A 312 7.04 -7.55 -19.12
N ASP A 313 7.18 -7.72 -20.43
CA ASP A 313 6.54 -8.82 -21.15
C ASP A 313 6.95 -10.20 -20.60
N GLU A 314 8.19 -10.31 -20.13
CA GLU A 314 8.69 -11.53 -19.51
C GLU A 314 8.03 -11.80 -18.15
N ASP A 315 7.88 -10.75 -17.31
CA ASP A 315 7.14 -10.83 -16.05
C ASP A 315 5.68 -11.25 -16.28
N GLN A 316 5.03 -10.69 -17.30
CA GLN A 316 3.64 -11.02 -17.65
C GLN A 316 3.50 -12.46 -18.14
N LYS A 317 4.45 -12.96 -18.94
CA LYS A 317 4.51 -14.37 -19.33
C LYS A 317 4.67 -15.29 -18.12
N ALA A 318 5.53 -14.91 -17.16
CA ALA A 318 5.72 -15.66 -15.92
C ALA A 318 4.44 -15.66 -15.06
N ASN A 319 3.76 -14.52 -14.96
CA ASN A 319 2.47 -14.42 -14.29
C ASN A 319 1.42 -15.33 -14.94
N LYS A 320 1.33 -15.32 -16.28
CA LYS A 320 0.40 -16.17 -17.01
C LYS A 320 0.66 -17.66 -16.77
N ALA A 321 1.91 -18.11 -16.89
CA ALA A 321 2.29 -19.49 -16.62
C ALA A 321 1.93 -19.89 -15.17
N THR A 322 2.15 -18.98 -14.21
CA THR A 322 1.81 -19.17 -12.82
C THR A 322 0.29 -19.27 -12.61
N LEU A 323 -0.49 -18.44 -13.28
CA LEU A 323 -1.96 -18.45 -13.23
C LEU A 323 -2.54 -19.76 -13.76
N GLU A 324 -1.98 -20.31 -14.85
CA GLU A 324 -2.36 -21.59 -15.43
C GLU A 324 -2.20 -22.75 -14.42
N THR A 325 -1.17 -22.72 -13.57
CA THR A 325 -0.97 -23.71 -12.49
C THR A 325 -2.07 -23.65 -11.41
N LEU A 326 -2.63 -22.47 -11.16
CA LEU A 326 -3.76 -22.31 -10.23
C LEU A 326 -5.05 -22.91 -10.79
N GLY A 327 -5.34 -22.69 -12.09
CA GLY A 327 -6.54 -23.18 -12.76
C GLY A 327 -6.51 -24.67 -13.05
N GLY A 328 -5.31 -25.28 -13.21
CA GLY A 328 -5.14 -26.70 -13.56
C GLY A 328 -5.16 -27.70 -12.39
N ALA A 329 -5.16 -27.24 -11.14
CA ALA A 329 -5.27 -28.11 -9.98
C ALA A 329 -6.67 -28.69 -9.87
N LYS A 330 -6.93 -29.84 -10.52
CA LYS A 330 -8.13 -30.65 -10.27
C LYS A 330 -8.29 -30.86 -8.76
N SER A 331 -9.46 -30.53 -8.24
CA SER A 331 -9.85 -30.88 -6.87
C SER A 331 -9.52 -32.35 -6.62
N PRO A 332 -8.84 -32.73 -5.53
CA PRO A 332 -8.84 -34.13 -5.14
C PRO A 332 -10.32 -34.52 -4.96
N ALA A 333 -10.76 -35.56 -5.66
CA ALA A 333 -12.08 -36.11 -5.52
C ALA A 333 -12.35 -36.41 -4.03
N ALA A 334 -13.49 -35.93 -3.55
CA ALA A 334 -13.97 -36.17 -2.21
C ALA A 334 -14.19 -37.65 -1.91
#